data_40d41442df55afc4cf2b9f1b2ce6560a
#
_entry.id   40d41442df55afc4cf2b9f1b2ce6560a
#
_cell.length_a   1.000
_cell.length_b   1.000
_cell.length_c   1.000
_cell.angle_alpha   90.00
_cell.angle_beta   90.00
_cell.angle_gamma   90.00
#
_symmetry.space_group_name_H-M   'P 1'
#
loop_
_entity.id
_entity.type
_entity.pdbx_description
1 polymer ?
#
loop_
_entity_poly.entity_id
_entity_poly.type
_entity_poly.pdbx_seq_one_letter_code
_entity_poly.pdbx_strand_id
1 'polypeptide(L)'
;MYKYLTIESIIAIKEYKSYGFSIRKIAKAIDYSKSTVHRVCKLLNQNLLPLEILNQVQKNKQNAGRKLIILTLTEINTINHLLITKNYALDIIADFLKKNKIKNISTKTLYNMFKTNQMGFDEKNLLRKGKNKPHKQKETRGRINNCKSIHERNLIIPNIKNIQEFGHLEGNTIVGKDHKSSIITLADIWSKTTIPLKTKNQKAESITQSIIKFISKLIPGTIKTITFDRGKEFSKWKLIEKNCNVKIYFADAGKPCQKGLNENNNGILRRYLPKSTDLSSYKQKDLNSIAFQINSTPRKSLSYKRPIDLIQLF
;
A
#
# COMPACT_ATOMS: atom_id res chain seq x y z
N MET A 1 -21.56 -28.19 -20.02
CA MET A 1 -20.13 -28.15 -20.37
C MET A 1 -19.96 -27.28 -21.62
N TYR A 2 -18.95 -26.38 -21.69
CA TYR A 2 -18.77 -25.53 -22.88
C TYR A 2 -18.09 -26.35 -23.98
N LYS A 3 -18.80 -26.58 -25.10
CA LYS A 3 -18.24 -27.31 -26.25
C LYS A 3 -17.47 -26.34 -27.17
N TYR A 4 -16.24 -26.68 -27.50
CA TYR A 4 -15.48 -25.97 -28.53
C TYR A 4 -15.94 -26.35 -29.93
N LEU A 5 -16.01 -25.37 -30.81
CA LEU A 5 -16.34 -25.60 -32.22
C LEU A 5 -15.22 -26.41 -32.89
N THR A 6 -15.57 -27.50 -33.55
CA THR A 6 -14.64 -28.36 -34.29
C THR A 6 -14.98 -28.33 -35.79
N ILE A 7 -14.05 -28.80 -36.62
CA ILE A 7 -14.27 -28.90 -38.07
C ILE A 7 -15.48 -29.77 -38.37
N GLU A 8 -15.61 -30.92 -37.72
CA GLU A 8 -16.72 -31.87 -37.89
C GLU A 8 -18.06 -31.20 -37.58
N SER A 9 -18.11 -30.41 -36.51
CA SER A 9 -19.32 -29.67 -36.13
C SER A 9 -19.71 -28.62 -37.17
N ILE A 10 -18.72 -27.97 -37.81
CA ILE A 10 -18.98 -26.99 -38.88
C ILE A 10 -19.47 -27.68 -40.13
N ILE A 11 -18.91 -28.85 -40.50
CA ILE A 11 -19.35 -29.67 -41.63
C ILE A 11 -20.79 -30.12 -41.38
N ALA A 12 -21.12 -30.66 -40.21
CA ALA A 12 -22.48 -31.05 -39.84
C ALA A 12 -23.45 -29.87 -39.94
N ILE A 13 -23.09 -28.67 -39.48
CA ILE A 13 -23.90 -27.46 -39.63
C ILE A 13 -24.17 -27.17 -41.13
N LYS A 14 -23.14 -27.29 -41.98
CA LYS A 14 -23.23 -27.05 -43.41
C LYS A 14 -24.22 -28.04 -44.06
N GLU A 15 -24.12 -29.33 -43.75
CA GLU A 15 -24.99 -30.38 -44.25
C GLU A 15 -26.45 -30.20 -43.82
N TYR A 16 -26.70 -30.02 -42.51
CA TYR A 16 -28.06 -29.76 -42.03
C TYR A 16 -28.69 -28.51 -42.67
N LYS A 17 -27.84 -27.49 -42.91
CA LYS A 17 -28.28 -26.26 -43.56
C LYS A 17 -28.66 -26.54 -45.04
N SER A 18 -27.90 -27.35 -45.79
CA SER A 18 -28.24 -27.73 -47.16
C SER A 18 -29.55 -28.52 -47.28
N TYR A 19 -29.91 -29.29 -46.25
CA TYR A 19 -31.20 -29.95 -46.13
C TYR A 19 -32.35 -29.03 -45.66
N GLY A 20 -32.13 -27.73 -45.54
CA GLY A 20 -33.18 -26.76 -45.19
C GLY A 20 -33.56 -26.72 -43.69
N PHE A 21 -32.77 -27.33 -42.78
CA PHE A 21 -33.09 -27.30 -41.35
C PHE A 21 -32.98 -25.91 -40.78
N SER A 22 -33.93 -25.55 -39.91
CA SER A 22 -33.84 -24.28 -39.17
C SER A 22 -32.69 -24.27 -38.16
N ILE A 23 -32.14 -23.09 -37.86
CA ILE A 23 -31.04 -22.91 -36.86
C ILE A 23 -31.38 -23.57 -35.54
N ARG A 24 -32.66 -23.54 -35.11
CA ARG A 24 -33.11 -24.17 -33.85
C ARG A 24 -33.01 -25.71 -33.93
N LYS A 25 -33.40 -26.32 -35.06
CA LYS A 25 -33.28 -27.77 -35.26
C LYS A 25 -31.82 -28.19 -35.33
N ILE A 26 -30.97 -27.46 -36.06
CA ILE A 26 -29.54 -27.74 -36.17
C ILE A 26 -28.89 -27.65 -34.77
N ALA A 27 -29.14 -26.56 -34.01
CA ALA A 27 -28.58 -26.37 -32.67
C ALA A 27 -28.94 -27.53 -31.72
N LYS A 28 -30.18 -28.04 -31.81
CA LYS A 28 -30.62 -29.19 -31.01
C LYS A 28 -29.95 -30.50 -31.46
N ALA A 29 -29.80 -30.72 -32.76
CA ALA A 29 -29.20 -31.93 -33.31
C ALA A 29 -27.72 -32.12 -32.96
N ILE A 30 -26.95 -31.04 -32.99
CA ILE A 30 -25.49 -31.07 -32.72
C ILE A 30 -25.10 -30.64 -31.29
N ASP A 31 -26.12 -30.33 -30.47
CA ASP A 31 -25.92 -29.88 -29.07
C ASP A 31 -24.99 -28.66 -28.94
N TYR A 32 -25.27 -27.63 -29.73
CA TYR A 32 -24.62 -26.31 -29.65
C TYR A 32 -25.63 -25.19 -29.40
N SER A 33 -25.12 -24.03 -28.91
CA SER A 33 -26.00 -22.88 -28.74
C SER A 33 -26.49 -22.33 -30.08
N LYS A 34 -27.75 -21.84 -30.12
CA LYS A 34 -28.34 -21.21 -31.30
C LYS A 34 -27.45 -20.07 -31.84
N SER A 35 -26.83 -19.30 -30.96
CA SER A 35 -25.93 -18.21 -31.34
C SER A 35 -24.67 -18.71 -32.04
N THR A 36 -24.11 -19.84 -31.61
CA THR A 36 -22.96 -20.48 -32.28
C THR A 36 -23.33 -20.95 -33.68
N VAL A 37 -24.43 -21.70 -33.81
CA VAL A 37 -24.93 -22.19 -35.12
C VAL A 37 -25.25 -21.02 -36.06
N HIS A 38 -25.94 -19.99 -35.56
CA HIS A 38 -26.26 -18.79 -36.36
C HIS A 38 -24.99 -18.11 -36.90
N ARG A 39 -23.96 -17.95 -36.05
CA ARG A 39 -22.67 -17.38 -36.44
C ARG A 39 -21.99 -18.18 -37.54
N VAL A 40 -21.94 -19.50 -37.41
CA VAL A 40 -21.39 -20.40 -38.42
C VAL A 40 -22.20 -20.33 -39.71
N CYS A 41 -23.53 -20.36 -39.64
CA CYS A 41 -24.38 -20.20 -40.83
C CYS A 41 -24.17 -18.86 -41.54
N LYS A 42 -23.93 -17.78 -40.80
CA LYS A 42 -23.63 -16.47 -41.42
C LYS A 42 -22.29 -16.49 -42.17
N LEU A 43 -21.27 -17.16 -41.64
CA LEU A 43 -19.98 -17.32 -42.31
C LEU A 43 -20.07 -18.26 -43.52
N LEU A 44 -20.85 -19.34 -43.45
CA LEU A 44 -21.13 -20.22 -44.60
C LEU A 44 -21.82 -19.47 -45.72
N ASN A 45 -22.68 -18.48 -45.44
CA ASN A 45 -23.33 -17.64 -46.47
C ASN A 45 -22.33 -16.72 -47.18
N GLN A 46 -21.14 -16.52 -46.62
CA GLN A 46 -20.04 -15.78 -47.26
C GLN A 46 -19.13 -16.70 -48.09
N ASN A 47 -19.59 -17.94 -48.38
CA ASN A 47 -18.87 -18.97 -49.15
C ASN A 47 -17.52 -19.39 -48.52
N LEU A 48 -17.32 -19.19 -47.20
CA LEU A 48 -16.12 -19.65 -46.52
C LEU A 48 -16.12 -21.16 -46.31
N LEU A 49 -14.97 -21.78 -46.49
CA LEU A 49 -14.77 -23.20 -46.24
C LEU A 49 -14.80 -23.49 -44.73
N PRO A 50 -15.18 -24.70 -44.29
CA PRO A 50 -15.22 -25.07 -42.87
C PRO A 50 -13.90 -24.80 -42.12
N LEU A 51 -12.76 -25.05 -42.75
CA LEU A 51 -11.43 -24.75 -42.15
C LEU A 51 -11.19 -23.25 -41.98
N GLU A 52 -11.58 -22.45 -42.94
CA GLU A 52 -11.46 -20.99 -42.87
C GLU A 52 -12.35 -20.41 -41.77
N ILE A 53 -13.58 -20.94 -41.61
CA ILE A 53 -14.48 -20.56 -40.52
C ILE A 53 -13.84 -20.89 -39.16
N LEU A 54 -13.27 -22.08 -39.02
CA LEU A 54 -12.62 -22.49 -37.79
C LEU A 54 -11.44 -21.55 -37.45
N ASN A 55 -10.58 -21.29 -38.43
CA ASN A 55 -9.45 -20.39 -38.29
C ASN A 55 -9.88 -18.96 -37.90
N GLN A 56 -10.96 -18.45 -38.54
CA GLN A 56 -11.49 -17.13 -38.21
C GLN A 56 -12.07 -17.05 -36.79
N VAL A 57 -12.79 -18.13 -36.37
CA VAL A 57 -13.31 -18.22 -34.98
C VAL A 57 -12.16 -18.28 -33.96
N GLN A 58 -11.10 -19.05 -34.24
CA GLN A 58 -9.91 -19.12 -33.39
C GLN A 58 -9.18 -17.77 -33.32
N LYS A 59 -8.98 -17.11 -34.46
CA LYS A 59 -8.36 -15.78 -34.55
C LYS A 59 -9.17 -14.73 -33.78
N ASN A 60 -10.50 -14.75 -33.91
CA ASN A 60 -11.39 -13.86 -33.16
C ASN A 60 -11.31 -14.14 -31.66
N LYS A 61 -11.16 -15.41 -31.24
CA LYS A 61 -10.98 -15.78 -29.83
C LYS A 61 -9.62 -15.28 -29.28
N GLN A 62 -8.54 -15.37 -30.05
CA GLN A 62 -7.23 -14.83 -29.68
C GLN A 62 -7.26 -13.31 -29.55
N ASN A 63 -8.06 -12.64 -30.38
CA ASN A 63 -8.23 -11.18 -30.32
C ASN A 63 -9.26 -10.73 -29.29
N ALA A 64 -10.00 -11.67 -28.68
CA ALA A 64 -10.99 -11.37 -27.65
C ALA A 64 -10.31 -11.06 -26.30
N GLY A 65 -10.91 -10.16 -25.54
CA GLY A 65 -10.43 -9.78 -24.22
C GLY A 65 -9.69 -8.44 -24.21
N ARG A 66 -9.24 -8.06 -23.00
CA ARG A 66 -8.51 -6.81 -22.81
C ARG A 66 -7.09 -6.94 -23.37
N LYS A 67 -6.71 -6.07 -24.29
CA LYS A 67 -5.35 -6.04 -24.84
C LYS A 67 -4.33 -5.80 -23.72
N LEU A 68 -3.21 -6.50 -23.80
CA LEU A 68 -2.09 -6.29 -22.89
C LEU A 68 -1.55 -4.87 -23.07
N ILE A 69 -1.30 -4.20 -21.95
CA ILE A 69 -0.63 -2.90 -21.94
C ILE A 69 0.86 -3.17 -22.11
N ILE A 70 1.42 -2.69 -23.22
CA ILE A 70 2.86 -2.75 -23.48
C ILE A 70 3.48 -1.41 -23.06
N LEU A 71 4.58 -1.48 -22.31
CA LEU A 71 5.36 -0.33 -21.89
C LEU A 71 6.53 -0.10 -22.82
N THR A 72 6.81 1.14 -23.12
CA THR A 72 8.05 1.55 -23.81
C THR A 72 9.23 1.48 -22.83
N LEU A 73 10.44 1.43 -23.36
CA LEU A 73 11.66 1.42 -22.55
C LEU A 73 11.76 2.67 -21.65
N THR A 74 11.34 3.82 -22.15
CA THR A 74 11.31 5.08 -21.39
C THR A 74 10.33 5.04 -20.23
N GLU A 75 9.13 4.45 -20.43
CA GLU A 75 8.14 4.25 -19.37
C GLU A 75 8.65 3.29 -18.30
N ILE A 76 9.30 2.19 -18.69
CA ILE A 76 9.93 1.23 -17.79
C ILE A 76 11.02 1.92 -16.95
N ASN A 77 11.92 2.65 -17.58
CA ASN A 77 13.00 3.38 -16.90
C ASN A 77 12.45 4.41 -15.90
N THR A 78 11.38 5.11 -16.26
CA THR A 78 10.69 6.05 -15.35
C THR A 78 10.12 5.33 -14.13
N ILE A 79 9.41 4.21 -14.32
CA ILE A 79 8.85 3.40 -13.24
C ILE A 79 9.97 2.93 -12.32
N ASN A 80 11.06 2.45 -12.87
CA ASN A 80 12.21 1.93 -12.14
C ASN A 80 12.92 3.01 -11.33
N HIS A 81 13.12 4.19 -11.92
CA HIS A 81 13.69 5.33 -11.20
C HIS A 81 12.82 5.70 -9.99
N LEU A 82 11.50 5.81 -10.17
CA LEU A 82 10.58 6.13 -9.08
C LEU A 82 10.54 5.05 -8.00
N LEU A 83 10.61 3.78 -8.39
CA LEU A 83 10.58 2.66 -7.45
C LEU A 83 11.88 2.54 -6.66
N ILE A 84 13.04 2.58 -7.33
CA ILE A 84 14.35 2.29 -6.73
C ILE A 84 14.93 3.54 -6.08
N THR A 85 15.01 4.65 -6.82
CA THR A 85 15.68 5.87 -6.35
C THR A 85 14.79 6.67 -5.41
N LYS A 86 13.50 6.81 -5.72
CA LYS A 86 12.55 7.57 -4.89
C LYS A 86 11.83 6.72 -3.84
N ASN A 87 11.98 5.39 -3.87
CA ASN A 87 11.27 4.45 -3.00
C ASN A 87 9.74 4.63 -3.01
N TYR A 88 9.17 4.99 -4.18
CA TYR A 88 7.72 5.16 -4.31
C TYR A 88 6.99 3.81 -4.35
N ALA A 89 5.81 3.76 -3.74
CA ALA A 89 4.91 2.63 -3.86
C ALA A 89 4.21 2.65 -5.24
N LEU A 90 3.74 1.49 -5.72
CA LEU A 90 3.15 1.38 -7.06
C LEU A 90 1.88 2.22 -7.25
N ASP A 91 1.14 2.52 -6.17
CA ASP A 91 -0.01 3.42 -6.22
C ASP A 91 0.40 4.88 -6.46
N ILE A 92 1.51 5.31 -5.87
CA ILE A 92 2.10 6.64 -6.11
C ILE A 92 2.65 6.73 -7.53
N ILE A 93 3.30 5.66 -8.01
CA ILE A 93 3.83 5.60 -9.38
C ILE A 93 2.69 5.67 -10.40
N ALA A 94 1.58 4.95 -10.18
CA ALA A 94 0.41 4.99 -11.04
C ALA A 94 -0.19 6.41 -11.13
N ASP A 95 -0.31 7.10 -9.99
CA ASP A 95 -0.79 8.49 -9.94
C ASP A 95 0.18 9.44 -10.66
N PHE A 96 1.49 9.29 -10.44
CA PHE A 96 2.52 10.07 -11.10
C PHE A 96 2.46 9.92 -12.63
N LEU A 97 2.39 8.69 -13.15
CA LEU A 97 2.31 8.42 -14.58
C LEU A 97 1.05 9.04 -15.20
N LYS A 98 -0.08 8.96 -14.49
CA LYS A 98 -1.35 9.55 -14.92
C LYS A 98 -1.29 11.08 -14.94
N LYS A 99 -0.82 11.71 -13.86
CA LYS A 99 -0.74 13.18 -13.73
C LYS A 99 0.20 13.80 -14.77
N ASN A 100 1.31 13.14 -15.05
CA ASN A 100 2.27 13.61 -16.05
C ASN A 100 1.91 13.17 -17.49
N LYS A 101 0.73 12.58 -17.71
CA LYS A 101 0.25 12.11 -19.02
C LYS A 101 1.22 11.14 -19.72
N ILE A 102 2.06 10.43 -18.96
CA ILE A 102 3.01 9.45 -19.49
C ILE A 102 2.25 8.17 -19.87
N LYS A 103 1.48 7.61 -18.94
CA LYS A 103 0.68 6.41 -19.17
C LYS A 103 -0.47 6.32 -18.15
N ASN A 104 -1.65 5.93 -18.58
CA ASN A 104 -2.77 5.67 -17.68
C ASN A 104 -2.81 4.18 -17.32
N ILE A 105 -2.15 3.80 -16.23
CA ILE A 105 -2.05 2.42 -15.75
C ILE A 105 -2.59 2.34 -14.33
N SER A 106 -3.43 1.34 -14.06
CA SER A 106 -3.91 1.10 -12.70
C SER A 106 -2.81 0.48 -11.82
N THR A 107 -2.88 0.75 -10.52
CA THR A 107 -1.99 0.11 -9.52
C THR A 107 -2.03 -1.41 -9.62
N LYS A 108 -3.23 -2.01 -9.84
CA LYS A 108 -3.40 -3.46 -10.01
C LYS A 108 -2.65 -3.98 -11.23
N THR A 109 -2.69 -3.24 -12.33
CA THR A 109 -1.97 -3.60 -13.56
C THR A 109 -0.46 -3.57 -13.34
N LEU A 110 0.06 -2.54 -12.65
CA LEU A 110 1.49 -2.49 -12.28
C LEU A 110 1.89 -3.69 -11.43
N TYR A 111 1.11 -4.06 -10.39
CA TYR A 111 1.38 -5.26 -9.59
C TYR A 111 1.40 -6.53 -10.44
N ASN A 112 0.48 -6.68 -11.41
CA ASN A 112 0.46 -7.84 -12.29
C ASN A 112 1.69 -7.88 -13.20
N MET A 113 2.13 -6.73 -13.74
CA MET A 113 3.34 -6.63 -14.55
C MET A 113 4.60 -7.03 -13.77
N PHE A 114 4.68 -6.70 -12.47
CA PHE A 114 5.75 -7.17 -11.59
C PHE A 114 5.69 -8.68 -11.39
N LYS A 115 4.51 -9.25 -11.13
CA LYS A 115 4.33 -10.70 -10.96
C LYS A 115 4.71 -11.52 -12.20
N THR A 116 4.44 -10.97 -13.39
CA THR A 116 4.74 -11.63 -14.66
C THR A 116 6.14 -11.27 -15.20
N ASN A 117 6.94 -10.57 -14.41
CA ASN A 117 8.30 -10.12 -14.75
C ASN A 117 8.38 -9.32 -16.09
N GLN A 118 7.31 -8.66 -16.49
CA GLN A 118 7.25 -7.88 -17.74
C GLN A 118 8.17 -6.65 -17.72
N MET A 119 8.68 -6.25 -16.56
CA MET A 119 9.52 -5.07 -16.37
C MET A 119 10.96 -5.39 -15.97
N GLY A 120 11.34 -6.66 -16.00
CA GLY A 120 12.69 -7.10 -15.57
C GLY A 120 12.94 -6.98 -14.06
N PHE A 121 11.88 -6.84 -13.24
CA PHE A 121 11.97 -6.71 -11.79
C PHE A 121 11.19 -7.81 -11.07
N ASP A 122 11.86 -8.41 -10.09
CA ASP A 122 11.26 -9.38 -9.18
C ASP A 122 10.41 -8.65 -8.11
N GLU A 123 9.40 -9.34 -7.57
CA GLU A 123 8.60 -8.89 -6.43
C GLU A 123 9.45 -8.50 -5.20
N LYS A 124 10.68 -9.03 -5.11
CA LYS A 124 11.67 -8.65 -4.08
C LYS A 124 12.02 -7.16 -4.09
N ASN A 125 11.88 -6.49 -5.23
CA ASN A 125 12.12 -5.04 -5.37
C ASN A 125 10.94 -4.21 -4.88
N LEU A 126 9.77 -4.82 -4.66
CA LEU A 126 8.62 -4.14 -4.08
C LEU A 126 8.85 -3.80 -2.61
N LEU A 127 8.25 -2.71 -2.18
CA LEU A 127 8.48 -2.12 -0.85
C LEU A 127 8.22 -3.08 0.32
N ARG A 128 7.35 -4.07 0.18
CA ARG A 128 7.10 -5.11 1.18
C ARG A 128 7.79 -6.44 0.87
N LYS A 129 8.56 -6.54 -0.21
CA LYS A 129 9.35 -7.73 -0.60
C LYS A 129 8.54 -9.03 -0.59
N GLY A 130 7.27 -9.00 -0.93
CA GLY A 130 6.40 -10.19 -0.94
C GLY A 130 6.16 -10.84 0.43
N LYS A 131 6.62 -10.26 1.54
CA LYS A 131 6.52 -10.87 2.87
C LYS A 131 5.07 -10.93 3.35
N ASN A 132 4.61 -12.14 3.65
CA ASN A 132 3.33 -12.40 4.30
C ASN A 132 3.33 -11.85 5.73
N LYS A 133 2.12 -11.63 6.27
CA LYS A 133 1.95 -11.15 7.65
C LYS A 133 2.64 -12.09 8.63
N PRO A 134 3.39 -11.57 9.62
CA PRO A 134 3.99 -12.41 10.64
C PRO A 134 2.91 -13.11 11.47
N HIS A 135 3.21 -14.33 11.98
CA HIS A 135 2.37 -15.03 12.92
C HIS A 135 2.08 -14.16 14.15
N LYS A 136 0.86 -14.19 14.64
CA LYS A 136 0.47 -13.54 15.89
C LYS A 136 1.25 -14.19 17.04
N GLN A 137 2.27 -13.51 17.55
CA GLN A 137 2.92 -13.87 18.80
C GLN A 137 2.11 -13.31 19.97
N LYS A 138 1.92 -14.09 21.03
CA LYS A 138 1.34 -13.59 22.28
C LYS A 138 2.25 -12.50 22.84
N GLU A 139 1.66 -11.37 23.20
CA GLU A 139 2.40 -10.26 23.79
C GLU A 139 2.74 -10.56 25.24
N THR A 140 4.02 -10.67 25.56
CA THR A 140 4.55 -10.98 26.90
C THR A 140 5.11 -9.78 27.64
N ARG A 141 5.06 -8.56 27.01
CA ARG A 141 5.64 -7.35 27.60
C ARG A 141 4.82 -6.83 28.77
N GLY A 142 5.53 -6.35 29.79
CA GLY A 142 4.88 -5.66 30.91
C GLY A 142 4.23 -4.35 30.47
N ARG A 143 3.14 -3.96 31.12
CA ARG A 143 2.27 -2.85 30.75
C ARG A 143 2.26 -1.77 31.82
N ILE A 144 2.00 -0.53 31.42
CA ILE A 144 1.74 0.58 32.32
C ILE A 144 0.27 0.49 32.77
N ASN A 145 0.06 0.56 34.09
CA ASN A 145 -1.24 0.73 34.72
C ASN A 145 -1.45 2.21 35.09
N ASN A 146 -2.67 2.62 35.40
CA ASN A 146 -3.03 4.00 35.78
C ASN A 146 -2.59 5.07 34.76
N CYS A 147 -2.95 4.88 33.51
CA CYS A 147 -2.69 5.82 32.41
C CYS A 147 -4.00 6.25 31.75
N LYS A 148 -4.04 7.48 31.22
CA LYS A 148 -5.20 8.02 30.48
C LYS A 148 -5.48 7.20 29.24
N SER A 149 -6.71 6.76 29.09
CA SER A 149 -7.10 5.93 27.93
C SER A 149 -7.28 6.76 26.66
N ILE A 150 -7.04 6.12 25.50
CA ILE A 150 -7.41 6.69 24.19
C ILE A 150 -8.90 7.01 24.10
N HIS A 151 -9.75 6.35 24.88
CA HIS A 151 -11.19 6.63 24.93
C HIS A 151 -11.47 8.01 25.55
N GLU A 152 -10.74 8.40 26.61
CA GLU A 152 -10.80 9.73 27.19
C GLU A 152 -10.41 10.80 26.17
N ARG A 153 -9.34 10.54 25.37
CA ARG A 153 -8.98 11.42 24.25
C ARG A 153 -10.14 11.60 23.27
N ASN A 154 -10.80 10.49 22.90
CA ASN A 154 -11.88 10.52 21.91
C ASN A 154 -13.15 11.22 22.41
N LEU A 155 -13.37 11.28 23.71
CA LEU A 155 -14.43 12.11 24.30
C LEU A 155 -14.13 13.60 24.18
N ILE A 156 -12.86 13.99 24.39
CA ILE A 156 -12.42 15.39 24.34
C ILE A 156 -12.24 15.85 22.88
N ILE A 157 -11.74 14.98 22.03
CA ILE A 157 -11.42 15.25 20.62
C ILE A 157 -12.10 14.16 19.76
N PRO A 158 -13.41 14.29 19.52
CA PRO A 158 -14.12 13.32 18.69
C PRO A 158 -13.62 13.37 17.26
N ASN A 159 -13.56 12.20 16.61
CA ASN A 159 -13.15 12.08 15.21
C ASN A 159 -11.79 12.70 14.87
N ILE A 160 -10.80 12.60 15.77
CA ILE A 160 -9.45 13.16 15.61
C ILE A 160 -8.81 12.87 14.24
N LYS A 161 -9.19 11.77 13.58
CA LYS A 161 -8.71 11.43 12.23
C LYS A 161 -9.19 12.37 11.13
N ASN A 162 -10.28 13.07 11.36
CA ASN A 162 -10.88 14.01 10.41
C ASN A 162 -10.45 15.48 10.68
N ILE A 163 -9.75 15.71 11.78
CA ILE A 163 -9.25 17.05 12.13
C ILE A 163 -8.08 17.39 11.21
N GLN A 164 -8.17 18.49 10.50
CA GLN A 164 -7.12 19.01 9.62
C GLN A 164 -6.19 19.96 10.40
N GLU A 165 -5.56 19.43 11.43
CA GLU A 165 -4.72 20.18 12.33
C GLU A 165 -3.47 19.36 12.71
N PHE A 166 -2.30 19.99 12.66
CA PHE A 166 -1.05 19.40 13.12
C PHE A 166 -0.96 19.42 14.65
N GLY A 167 -0.28 18.42 15.22
CA GLY A 167 0.02 18.38 16.65
C GLY A 167 -0.63 17.22 17.41
N HIS A 168 -1.40 16.38 16.75
CA HIS A 168 -1.94 15.16 17.32
C HIS A 168 -1.12 13.96 16.87
N LEU A 169 -0.24 13.48 17.76
CA LEU A 169 0.76 12.49 17.40
C LEU A 169 0.41 11.07 17.89
N GLU A 170 0.78 10.08 17.12
CA GLU A 170 0.94 8.69 17.58
C GLU A 170 2.42 8.43 17.83
N GLY A 171 2.77 7.88 18.99
CA GLY A 171 4.13 7.60 19.40
C GLY A 171 4.41 6.10 19.55
N ASN A 172 5.62 5.68 19.16
CA ASN A 172 6.14 4.31 19.35
C ASN A 172 7.67 4.34 19.42
N THR A 173 8.28 3.19 19.68
CA THR A 173 9.72 2.99 19.56
C THR A 173 10.03 1.93 18.53
N ILE A 174 11.10 2.11 17.77
CA ILE A 174 11.73 1.07 17.00
C ILE A 174 13.06 0.68 17.65
N VAL A 175 13.25 -0.62 17.80
CA VAL A 175 14.40 -1.19 18.51
C VAL A 175 15.40 -1.72 17.49
N GLY A 176 16.69 -1.46 17.73
CA GLY A 176 17.80 -1.93 16.92
C GLY A 176 18.20 -3.37 17.22
N LYS A 177 19.34 -3.78 16.65
CA LYS A 177 19.92 -5.09 16.88
C LYS A 177 20.18 -5.30 18.40
N ASP A 178 19.93 -6.51 18.87
CA ASP A 178 20.18 -6.96 20.24
C ASP A 178 19.54 -6.10 21.35
N HIS A 179 18.49 -5.34 21.00
CA HIS A 179 17.78 -4.44 21.91
C HIS A 179 18.66 -3.37 22.60
N LYS A 180 19.87 -3.07 22.05
CA LYS A 180 20.82 -2.11 22.67
C LYS A 180 20.49 -0.64 22.37
N SER A 181 19.83 -0.37 21.27
CA SER A 181 19.51 0.98 20.80
C SER A 181 18.05 1.11 20.39
N SER A 182 17.51 2.31 20.48
CA SER A 182 16.13 2.62 20.06
C SER A 182 16.00 4.02 19.45
N ILE A 183 14.97 4.20 18.67
CA ILE A 183 14.54 5.46 18.10
C ILE A 183 13.06 5.63 18.43
N ILE A 184 12.67 6.78 18.94
CA ILE A 184 11.26 7.14 19.10
C ILE A 184 10.74 7.54 17.71
N THR A 185 9.56 7.09 17.38
CA THR A 185 8.85 7.49 16.16
C THR A 185 7.56 8.17 16.55
N LEU A 186 7.44 9.44 16.21
CA LEU A 186 6.22 10.21 16.34
C LEU A 186 5.62 10.37 14.94
N ALA A 187 4.30 10.21 14.83
CA ALA A 187 3.59 10.34 13.56
C ALA A 187 2.37 11.24 13.76
N ASP A 188 2.30 12.33 13.02
CA ASP A 188 1.16 13.22 13.08
C ASP A 188 -0.05 12.64 12.37
N ILE A 189 -1.22 12.70 13.03
CA ILE A 189 -2.44 12.03 12.56
C ILE A 189 -2.99 12.70 11.30
N TRP A 190 -2.93 14.00 11.19
CA TRP A 190 -3.42 14.73 10.02
C TRP A 190 -2.45 14.67 8.84
N SER A 191 -1.28 15.27 9.00
CA SER A 191 -0.30 15.43 7.92
C SER A 191 0.44 14.14 7.55
N LYS A 192 0.31 13.07 8.36
CA LYS A 192 1.05 11.81 8.22
C LYS A 192 2.56 11.99 8.32
N THR A 193 3.03 13.11 8.86
CA THR A 193 4.45 13.38 9.06
C THR A 193 5.07 12.38 10.01
N THR A 194 6.25 11.92 9.65
CA THR A 194 7.08 11.02 10.48
C THR A 194 8.22 11.81 11.10
N ILE A 195 8.34 11.74 12.42
CA ILE A 195 9.37 12.44 13.22
C ILE A 195 10.14 11.39 14.03
N PRO A 196 11.30 10.93 13.57
CA PRO A 196 12.16 10.03 14.33
C PRO A 196 13.06 10.82 15.28
N LEU A 197 13.12 10.40 16.55
CA LEU A 197 13.96 11.02 17.56
C LEU A 197 14.98 10.01 18.08
N LYS A 198 16.25 10.41 18.10
CA LYS A 198 17.34 9.64 18.70
C LYS A 198 17.15 9.58 20.21
N THR A 199 17.33 8.39 20.79
CA THR A 199 17.42 8.22 22.23
C THR A 199 18.83 7.76 22.61
N LYS A 200 19.23 8.06 23.84
CA LYS A 200 20.52 7.58 24.39
C LYS A 200 20.45 6.06 24.62
N ASN A 201 19.33 5.56 25.12
CA ASN A 201 19.04 4.14 25.38
C ASN A 201 17.53 3.90 25.44
N GLN A 202 17.09 2.67 25.77
CA GLN A 202 15.68 2.30 25.86
C GLN A 202 15.02 2.64 27.21
N LYS A 203 15.74 3.23 28.16
CA LYS A 203 15.18 3.55 29.48
C LYS A 203 14.12 4.66 29.34
N ALA A 204 13.06 4.56 30.11
CA ALA A 204 11.95 5.52 30.12
C ALA A 204 12.41 6.97 30.31
N GLU A 205 13.46 7.17 31.12
CA GLU A 205 14.09 8.48 31.34
C GLU A 205 14.61 9.11 30.05
N SER A 206 15.45 8.34 29.32
CA SER A 206 16.05 8.82 28.06
C SER A 206 15.01 9.12 26.99
N ILE A 207 13.96 8.29 26.92
CA ILE A 207 12.84 8.46 25.99
C ILE A 207 12.08 9.75 26.33
N THR A 208 11.72 9.92 27.60
CA THR A 208 11.03 11.12 28.10
C THR A 208 11.83 12.39 27.84
N GLN A 209 13.14 12.40 28.17
CA GLN A 209 14.01 13.53 27.90
C GLN A 209 14.14 13.88 26.43
N SER A 210 14.24 12.86 25.56
CA SER A 210 14.30 13.09 24.10
C SER A 210 13.02 13.73 23.56
N ILE A 211 11.85 13.32 24.07
CA ILE A 211 10.55 13.92 23.69
C ILE A 211 10.45 15.36 24.20
N ILE A 212 10.77 15.61 25.47
CA ILE A 212 10.75 16.96 26.06
C ILE A 212 11.70 17.88 25.27
N LYS A 213 12.94 17.44 25.03
CA LYS A 213 13.92 18.20 24.23
C LYS A 213 13.44 18.50 22.81
N PHE A 214 12.69 17.62 22.20
CA PHE A 214 12.11 17.86 20.89
C PHE A 214 11.00 18.92 20.98
N ILE A 215 10.05 18.75 21.89
CA ILE A 215 8.90 19.67 22.02
C ILE A 215 9.34 21.07 22.45
N SER A 216 10.33 21.19 23.32
CA SER A 216 10.84 22.49 23.78
C SER A 216 11.49 23.34 22.69
N LYS A 217 11.82 22.76 21.53
CA LYS A 217 12.35 23.48 20.37
C LYS A 217 11.25 23.99 19.42
N LEU A 218 10.04 23.59 19.64
CA LEU A 218 8.88 23.99 18.83
C LEU A 218 8.18 25.18 19.47
N ILE A 219 7.40 25.89 18.68
CA ILE A 219 6.49 26.92 19.16
C ILE A 219 5.54 26.29 20.20
N PRO A 220 5.35 26.91 21.39
CA PRO A 220 4.42 26.40 22.39
C PRO A 220 3.04 26.14 21.81
N GLY A 221 2.44 24.98 22.14
CA GLY A 221 1.12 24.59 21.62
C GLY A 221 1.13 23.91 20.25
N THR A 222 2.29 23.80 19.56
CA THR A 222 2.41 23.06 18.30
C THR A 222 2.04 21.58 18.49
N ILE A 223 2.47 20.94 19.57
CA ILE A 223 2.07 19.58 19.91
C ILE A 223 0.98 19.62 20.97
N LYS A 224 -0.16 19.00 20.67
CA LYS A 224 -1.37 19.03 21.53
C LYS A 224 -1.58 17.72 22.27
N THR A 225 -1.44 16.60 21.57
CA THR A 225 -1.61 15.29 22.17
C THR A 225 -0.60 14.30 21.62
N ILE A 226 -0.20 13.33 22.46
CA ILE A 226 0.56 12.17 21.99
C ILE A 226 -0.12 10.91 22.51
N THR A 227 -0.34 9.93 21.62
CA THR A 227 -0.90 8.62 21.98
C THR A 227 0.17 7.55 21.87
N PHE A 228 0.51 6.92 22.98
CA PHE A 228 1.45 5.80 23.06
C PHE A 228 0.74 4.44 23.19
N ASP A 229 1.49 3.34 23.07
CA ASP A 229 1.08 2.06 23.63
C ASP A 229 1.42 2.01 25.13
N ARG A 230 0.96 0.94 25.80
CA ARG A 230 1.21 0.76 27.23
C ARG A 230 2.61 0.16 27.51
N GLY A 231 3.59 0.43 26.66
CA GLY A 231 4.96 -0.03 26.87
C GLY A 231 5.62 0.64 28.08
N LYS A 232 6.40 -0.13 28.86
CA LYS A 232 7.11 0.38 30.06
C LYS A 232 8.06 1.54 29.76
N GLU A 233 8.53 1.64 28.52
CA GLU A 233 9.36 2.73 28.03
C GLU A 233 8.71 4.12 28.12
N PHE A 234 7.39 4.18 28.20
CA PHE A 234 6.63 5.43 28.37
C PHE A 234 6.14 5.67 29.80
N SER A 235 6.63 4.92 30.81
CA SER A 235 6.18 5.00 32.19
C SER A 235 6.32 6.38 32.83
N LYS A 236 7.27 7.20 32.36
CA LYS A 236 7.49 8.57 32.86
C LYS A 236 6.69 9.64 32.09
N TRP A 237 5.60 9.27 31.43
CA TRP A 237 4.76 10.15 30.61
C TRP A 237 4.26 11.41 31.34
N LYS A 238 4.01 11.34 32.67
CA LYS A 238 3.59 12.50 33.48
C LYS A 238 4.60 13.63 33.45
N LEU A 239 5.90 13.31 33.31
CA LEU A 239 6.94 14.34 33.18
C LEU A 239 6.85 15.08 31.84
N ILE A 240 6.39 14.42 30.75
CA ILE A 240 6.17 15.08 29.45
C ILE A 240 5.01 16.07 29.61
N GLU A 241 3.90 15.66 30.19
CA GLU A 241 2.75 16.55 30.43
C GLU A 241 3.15 17.77 31.27
N LYS A 242 3.90 17.56 32.36
CA LYS A 242 4.33 18.62 33.26
C LYS A 242 5.23 19.65 32.59
N ASN A 243 6.14 19.22 31.71
CA ASN A 243 7.16 20.09 31.12
C ASN A 243 6.74 20.70 29.78
N CYS A 244 5.77 20.11 29.06
CA CYS A 244 5.50 20.50 27.68
C CYS A 244 4.06 20.97 27.44
N ASN A 245 3.21 20.97 28.44
CA ASN A 245 1.75 21.27 28.31
C ASN A 245 1.07 20.45 27.19
N VAL A 246 1.46 19.16 27.05
CA VAL A 246 0.94 18.22 26.05
C VAL A 246 0.15 17.14 26.77
N LYS A 247 -1.02 16.77 26.26
CA LYS A 247 -1.83 15.68 26.84
C LYS A 247 -1.40 14.32 26.31
N ILE A 248 -1.14 13.38 27.19
CA ILE A 248 -0.68 12.03 26.85
C ILE A 248 -1.82 11.01 27.06
N TYR A 249 -2.03 10.15 26.07
CA TYR A 249 -3.01 9.09 26.07
C TYR A 249 -2.39 7.75 25.70
N PHE A 250 -3.08 6.66 26.03
CA PHE A 250 -2.60 5.31 25.78
C PHE A 250 -3.64 4.48 25.03
N ALA A 251 -3.19 3.79 24.00
CA ALA A 251 -4.00 2.82 23.30
C ALA A 251 -4.29 1.59 24.19
N ASP A 252 -5.39 0.91 23.89
CA ASP A 252 -5.72 -0.34 24.57
C ASP A 252 -4.66 -1.41 24.27
N ALA A 253 -4.43 -2.25 25.26
CA ALA A 253 -3.54 -3.37 25.10
C ALA A 253 -4.04 -4.35 24.04
N GLY A 254 -3.16 -4.75 23.13
CA GLY A 254 -3.50 -5.72 22.07
C GLY A 254 -4.39 -5.17 20.95
N LYS A 255 -4.64 -3.84 20.88
CA LYS A 255 -5.41 -3.20 19.80
C LYS A 255 -4.52 -2.32 18.90
N PRO A 256 -3.68 -2.92 18.03
CA PRO A 256 -2.78 -2.17 17.15
C PRO A 256 -3.51 -1.26 16.16
N CYS A 257 -4.75 -1.57 15.81
CA CYS A 257 -5.58 -0.76 14.91
C CYS A 257 -5.83 0.67 15.43
N GLN A 258 -5.71 0.89 16.74
CA GLN A 258 -5.85 2.21 17.35
C GLN A 258 -4.67 3.15 17.04
N LYS A 259 -3.50 2.58 16.62
CA LYS A 259 -2.28 3.31 16.21
C LYS A 259 -1.78 2.86 14.82
N GLY A 260 -2.70 2.63 13.90
CA GLY A 260 -2.38 2.10 12.56
C GLY A 260 -1.46 3.00 11.72
N LEU A 261 -1.48 4.31 11.97
CA LEU A 261 -0.59 5.25 11.29
C LEU A 261 0.86 5.01 11.68
N ASN A 262 1.13 4.87 12.98
CA ASN A 262 2.48 4.68 13.48
C ASN A 262 3.05 3.32 13.04
N GLU A 263 2.24 2.26 13.04
CA GLU A 263 2.64 0.95 12.51
C GLU A 263 3.05 1.04 11.03
N ASN A 264 2.25 1.75 10.21
CA ASN A 264 2.56 1.96 8.81
C ASN A 264 3.86 2.78 8.63
N ASN A 265 4.02 3.87 9.38
CA ASN A 265 5.21 4.73 9.32
C ASN A 265 6.46 3.99 9.79
N ASN A 266 6.37 3.17 10.84
CA ASN A 266 7.46 2.29 11.27
C ASN A 266 7.84 1.29 10.16
N GLY A 267 6.86 0.74 9.43
CA GLY A 267 7.10 -0.10 8.26
C GLY A 267 7.87 0.62 7.15
N ILE A 268 7.57 1.90 6.91
CA ILE A 268 8.29 2.72 5.94
C ILE A 268 9.71 3.04 6.46
N LEU A 269 9.84 3.44 7.71
CA LEU A 269 11.12 3.77 8.32
C LEU A 269 12.08 2.57 8.34
N ARG A 270 11.56 1.35 8.50
CA ARG A 270 12.31 0.09 8.44
C ARG A 270 12.92 -0.24 7.08
N ARG A 271 12.60 0.48 6.03
CA ARG A 271 13.29 0.38 4.73
C ARG A 271 14.67 1.03 4.80
N TYR A 272 14.78 2.10 5.57
CA TYR A 272 16.02 2.85 5.80
C TYR A 272 16.79 2.31 7.01
N LEU A 273 16.07 1.77 7.99
CA LEU A 273 16.59 1.26 9.26
C LEU A 273 16.15 -0.20 9.45
N PRO A 274 16.76 -1.19 8.77
CA PRO A 274 16.42 -2.60 8.89
C PRO A 274 16.48 -3.11 10.34
N LYS A 275 15.76 -4.19 10.66
CA LYS A 275 15.72 -4.73 12.04
C LYS A 275 17.09 -5.19 12.57
N SER A 276 17.96 -5.66 11.68
CA SER A 276 19.32 -6.13 12.00
C SER A 276 20.35 -5.01 12.15
N THR A 277 19.95 -3.74 11.97
CA THR A 277 20.86 -2.60 12.01
C THR A 277 21.07 -2.15 13.46
N ASP A 278 22.32 -1.82 13.81
CA ASP A 278 22.62 -1.09 15.04
C ASP A 278 22.22 0.38 14.88
N LEU A 279 21.19 0.78 15.60
CA LEU A 279 20.68 2.15 15.55
C LEU A 279 21.56 3.14 16.35
N SER A 280 22.56 2.67 17.10
CA SER A 280 23.47 3.53 17.88
C SER A 280 24.34 4.40 16.97
N SER A 281 24.72 3.89 15.81
CA SER A 281 25.57 4.56 14.81
C SER A 281 24.90 5.79 14.16
N TYR A 282 23.57 5.84 14.12
CA TYR A 282 22.84 6.95 13.50
C TYR A 282 22.83 8.18 14.41
N LYS A 283 23.19 9.33 13.88
CA LYS A 283 23.02 10.63 14.53
C LYS A 283 21.62 11.19 14.26
N GLN A 284 21.17 12.19 15.04
CA GLN A 284 19.87 12.85 14.78
C GLN A 284 19.81 13.47 13.38
N LYS A 285 20.93 13.97 12.84
CA LYS A 285 21.02 14.51 11.47
C LYS A 285 20.67 13.45 10.43
N ASP A 286 21.13 12.21 10.60
CA ASP A 286 20.86 11.12 9.67
C ASP A 286 19.37 10.75 9.70
N LEU A 287 18.79 10.70 10.91
CA LEU A 287 17.36 10.47 11.10
C LEU A 287 16.51 11.59 10.48
N ASN A 288 16.93 12.83 10.56
CA ASN A 288 16.26 13.96 9.94
C ASN A 288 16.31 13.86 8.41
N SER A 289 17.43 13.43 7.83
CA SER A 289 17.56 13.19 6.38
C SER A 289 16.62 12.08 5.90
N ILE A 290 16.53 10.99 6.66
CA ILE A 290 15.57 9.90 6.38
C ILE A 290 14.13 10.41 6.50
N ALA A 291 13.82 11.16 7.56
CA ALA A 291 12.50 11.76 7.77
C ALA A 291 12.12 12.70 6.62
N PHE A 292 13.05 13.51 6.14
CA PHE A 292 12.84 14.38 4.99
C PHE A 292 12.45 13.59 3.73
N GLN A 293 13.15 12.50 3.42
CA GLN A 293 12.83 11.63 2.27
C GLN A 293 11.42 11.02 2.42
N ILE A 294 11.11 10.51 3.62
CA ILE A 294 9.80 9.91 3.93
C ILE A 294 8.67 10.94 3.80
N ASN A 295 8.88 12.14 4.35
CA ASN A 295 7.89 13.21 4.37
C ASN A 295 7.75 13.93 3.02
N SER A 296 8.75 13.82 2.14
CA SER A 296 8.71 14.29 0.76
C SER A 296 8.03 13.28 -0.19
N THR A 297 7.68 12.09 0.29
CA THR A 297 6.99 11.07 -0.52
C THR A 297 5.48 11.32 -0.50
N PRO A 298 4.80 11.42 -1.67
CA PRO A 298 3.35 11.56 -1.73
C PRO A 298 2.61 10.43 -0.99
N ARG A 299 1.44 10.72 -0.44
CA ARG A 299 0.62 9.74 0.28
C ARG A 299 -0.77 9.64 -0.33
N LYS A 300 -1.21 8.44 -0.68
CA LYS A 300 -2.58 8.21 -1.17
C LYS A 300 -3.63 8.73 -0.19
N SER A 301 -3.41 8.56 1.12
CA SER A 301 -4.30 9.05 2.18
C SER A 301 -4.37 10.58 2.29
N LEU A 302 -3.48 11.30 1.62
CA LEU A 302 -3.46 12.76 1.51
C LEU A 302 -3.79 13.22 0.09
N SER A 303 -4.52 12.41 -0.69
CA SER A 303 -4.81 12.68 -2.11
C SER A 303 -3.54 12.94 -2.92
N TYR A 304 -2.49 12.17 -2.62
CA TYR A 304 -1.14 12.25 -3.20
C TYR A 304 -0.39 13.58 -2.96
N LYS A 305 -0.80 14.36 -1.94
CA LYS A 305 0.04 15.43 -1.39
C LYS A 305 1.17 14.84 -0.56
N ARG A 306 2.27 15.58 -0.42
CA ARG A 306 3.39 15.19 0.45
C ARG A 306 3.11 15.65 1.88
N PRO A 307 3.47 14.87 2.91
CA PRO A 307 3.40 15.32 4.31
C PRO A 307 4.04 16.67 4.54
N ILE A 308 5.20 16.91 3.94
CA ILE A 308 5.98 18.15 4.11
C ILE A 308 5.23 19.40 3.61
N ASP A 309 4.38 19.25 2.59
CA ASP A 309 3.62 20.39 2.05
C ASP A 309 2.48 20.86 2.98
N LEU A 310 2.11 20.01 3.96
CA LEU A 310 1.03 20.30 4.90
C LEU A 310 1.53 20.92 6.22
N ILE A 311 2.85 20.96 6.40
CA ILE A 311 3.43 21.43 7.65
C ILE A 311 4.17 22.73 7.36
N GLN A 312 3.62 23.81 7.85
CA GLN A 312 4.37 25.06 8.04
C GLN A 312 5.02 25.01 9.44
N LEU A 313 6.07 24.22 9.56
CA LEU A 313 6.71 23.95 10.86
C LEU A 313 7.89 24.86 11.13
N PHE A 314 8.06 25.95 10.45
CA PHE A 314 9.17 26.89 10.76
C PHE A 314 9.08 28.12 9.85
#